data_384f828ed37c0e681114b067465fd97f
#
_entry.id   384f828ed37c0e681114b067465fd97f
#
_cell.length_a   1.000
_cell.length_b   1.000
_cell.length_c   1.000
_cell.angle_alpha   90.00
_cell.angle_beta   90.00
_cell.angle_gamma   90.00
#
_symmetry.space_group_name_H-M   'P 1'
#
loop_
_entity.id
_entity.type
_entity.pdbx_description
1 polymer ?
#
loop_
_entity_poly.entity_id
_entity_poly.type
_entity_poly.pdbx_seq_one_letter_code
_entity_poly.pdbx_strand_id
1 'polypeptide(L)'
;MFGISSGQIFLCFHIAAVTVCAIRVLYRQRNTGTAFAWLMVLFVFPLFGVAAYLLVGEARLGMARAKRVEQMNAFYRQFAERHFQHEDLDTDNKMRRRYQGIANVAASVTGLAASNNNAMQLLTQTDEILEAMLADIQSARQTCALAFYIIEPQGRIQTLLAAVRDAAQRGVECTILADAVGSRAFFGSEWEDNLKAAGVRIVPALPVGVLKTFFSRSDLRNHRKILIVDNLVAYTGSFNLIDPRHFKQDAGVGEWVDMMMRCHGTAVLEMAAVFYADVAVEADEHLAEVRQEIEKLDDKIPELLALKRQSGTAVAQVIPSAPDQSDPVIYETIVCAIHAAKTRVTITTPYFVPDELLLTALTTAAKRGVDVVLILPEKVDSFLVRWASRAYYPKLLAAGVKIALFHGGLLHAKTLVVDGDYALFGTVNMDMRSFFLNLEISLAIYDRDTTKQICNLQRDYLKNSSYIAIKSWQQRSKLR
;
A
#
# COMPACT_ATOMS: atom_id res chain seq x y z
N MET A 1 -28.70 -21.04 52.17
CA MET A 1 -28.25 -20.95 50.76
C MET A 1 -28.11 -19.45 50.40
N PHE A 2 -26.95 -18.95 50.32
CA PHE A 2 -26.72 -17.55 49.89
C PHE A 2 -26.96 -17.51 48.38
N GLY A 3 -28.12 -17.02 47.98
CA GLY A 3 -28.41 -16.80 46.58
C GLY A 3 -27.52 -15.68 46.02
N ILE A 4 -26.70 -15.97 44.98
CA ILE A 4 -25.93 -14.99 44.29
C ILE A 4 -26.89 -14.03 43.60
N SER A 5 -26.81 -12.72 43.92
CA SER A 5 -27.67 -11.71 43.31
C SER A 5 -27.27 -11.50 41.83
N SER A 6 -28.25 -11.11 40.98
CA SER A 6 -28.01 -10.78 39.56
C SER A 6 -26.91 -9.72 39.41
N GLY A 7 -26.77 -8.79 40.37
CA GLY A 7 -25.67 -7.81 40.35
C GLY A 7 -24.29 -8.39 40.62
N GLN A 8 -24.18 -9.42 41.45
CA GLN A 8 -22.92 -10.12 41.71
C GLN A 8 -22.49 -10.94 40.50
N ILE A 9 -23.44 -11.59 39.83
CA ILE A 9 -23.16 -12.31 38.58
C ILE A 9 -22.67 -11.36 37.49
N PHE A 10 -23.32 -10.20 37.33
CA PHE A 10 -22.89 -9.18 36.38
C PHE A 10 -21.49 -8.64 36.69
N LEU A 11 -21.20 -8.37 37.97
CA LEU A 11 -19.88 -7.87 38.41
C LEU A 11 -18.78 -8.92 38.15
N CYS A 12 -19.01 -10.19 38.45
CA CYS A 12 -18.07 -11.27 38.18
C CYS A 12 -17.80 -11.41 36.66
N PHE A 13 -18.85 -11.40 35.85
CA PHE A 13 -18.71 -11.46 34.40
C PHE A 13 -17.93 -10.27 33.84
N HIS A 14 -18.23 -9.08 34.38
CA HIS A 14 -17.56 -7.85 33.99
C HIS A 14 -16.07 -7.88 34.32
N ILE A 15 -15.70 -8.26 35.56
CA ILE A 15 -14.29 -8.39 35.98
C ILE A 15 -13.58 -9.42 35.11
N ALA A 16 -14.21 -10.57 34.82
CA ALA A 16 -13.65 -11.58 33.95
C ALA A 16 -13.40 -11.05 32.54
N ALA A 17 -14.36 -10.30 31.94
CA ALA A 17 -14.21 -9.72 30.61
C ALA A 17 -13.07 -8.71 30.54
N VAL A 18 -12.95 -7.80 31.53
CA VAL A 18 -11.84 -6.82 31.62
C VAL A 18 -10.51 -7.54 31.78
N THR A 19 -10.44 -8.56 32.65
CA THR A 19 -9.21 -9.33 32.89
C THR A 19 -8.78 -10.06 31.62
N VAL A 20 -9.69 -10.73 30.92
CA VAL A 20 -9.39 -11.39 29.65
C VAL A 20 -8.91 -10.40 28.59
N CYS A 21 -9.56 -9.24 28.46
CA CYS A 21 -9.11 -8.19 27.54
C CYS A 21 -7.73 -7.65 27.94
N ALA A 22 -7.46 -7.41 29.22
CA ALA A 22 -6.17 -6.93 29.69
C ALA A 22 -5.04 -7.93 29.41
N ILE A 23 -5.25 -9.21 29.72
CA ILE A 23 -4.31 -10.28 29.36
C ILE A 23 -4.08 -10.31 27.85
N ARG A 24 -5.14 -10.20 27.06
CA ARG A 24 -5.06 -10.21 25.60
C ARG A 24 -4.31 -9.00 25.06
N VAL A 25 -4.49 -7.80 25.63
CA VAL A 25 -3.70 -6.60 25.32
C VAL A 25 -2.21 -6.86 25.53
N LEU A 26 -1.82 -7.44 26.66
CA LEU A 26 -0.41 -7.74 26.97
C LEU A 26 0.20 -8.74 25.97
N TYR A 27 -0.55 -9.77 25.60
CA TYR A 27 -0.04 -10.79 24.67
C TYR A 27 -0.03 -10.35 23.19
N ARG A 28 -0.98 -9.48 22.79
CA ARG A 28 -1.19 -9.14 21.37
C ARG A 28 -0.58 -7.80 20.96
N GLN A 29 -0.41 -6.86 21.88
CA GLN A 29 0.09 -5.52 21.54
C GLN A 29 1.62 -5.51 21.50
N ARG A 30 2.18 -5.29 20.32
CA ARG A 30 3.62 -5.17 20.11
C ARG A 30 4.17 -3.80 20.55
N ASN A 31 3.35 -2.75 20.52
CA ASN A 31 3.75 -1.40 20.92
C ASN A 31 3.33 -1.12 22.36
N THR A 32 4.32 -0.87 23.22
CA THR A 32 4.14 -0.64 24.66
C THR A 32 3.19 0.54 24.94
N GLY A 33 3.31 1.65 24.20
CA GLY A 33 2.45 2.81 24.38
C GLY A 33 0.98 2.51 24.07
N THR A 34 0.72 1.76 23.01
CA THR A 34 -0.64 1.32 22.65
C THR A 34 -1.19 0.35 23.69
N ALA A 35 -0.37 -0.58 24.20
CA ALA A 35 -0.79 -1.49 25.26
C ALA A 35 -1.20 -0.72 26.54
N PHE A 36 -0.37 0.22 26.98
CA PHE A 36 -0.71 1.07 28.12
C PHE A 36 -1.98 1.90 27.89
N ALA A 37 -2.17 2.49 26.71
CA ALA A 37 -3.38 3.23 26.39
C ALA A 37 -4.63 2.34 26.50
N TRP A 38 -4.60 1.12 25.96
CA TRP A 38 -5.71 0.18 26.08
C TRP A 38 -5.96 -0.26 27.53
N LEU A 39 -4.92 -0.56 28.30
CA LEU A 39 -5.05 -0.90 29.72
C LEU A 39 -5.70 0.25 30.51
N MET A 40 -5.31 1.50 30.23
CA MET A 40 -5.92 2.68 30.85
C MET A 40 -7.41 2.82 30.47
N VAL A 41 -7.74 2.63 29.19
CA VAL A 41 -9.16 2.69 28.73
C VAL A 41 -10.00 1.58 29.40
N LEU A 42 -9.46 0.37 29.49
CA LEU A 42 -10.12 -0.77 30.15
C LEU A 42 -10.30 -0.53 31.64
N PHE A 43 -9.35 0.15 32.30
CA PHE A 43 -9.41 0.43 33.73
C PHE A 43 -10.36 1.59 34.05
N VAL A 44 -10.30 2.70 33.29
CA VAL A 44 -11.10 3.92 33.53
C VAL A 44 -12.55 3.77 33.07
N PHE A 45 -12.77 3.11 31.93
CA PHE A 45 -14.08 2.91 31.29
C PHE A 45 -14.36 1.43 31.00
N PRO A 46 -14.51 0.58 32.02
CA PRO A 46 -14.42 -0.87 31.79
C PRO A 46 -15.40 -1.42 30.74
N LEU A 47 -16.69 -1.06 30.81
CA LEU A 47 -17.69 -1.53 29.83
C LEU A 47 -17.44 -1.00 28.43
N PHE A 48 -17.22 0.30 28.33
CA PHE A 48 -16.91 0.97 27.08
C PHE A 48 -15.55 0.51 26.54
N GLY A 49 -14.54 0.36 27.41
CA GLY A 49 -13.21 -0.11 27.07
C GLY A 49 -13.22 -1.53 26.50
N VAL A 50 -13.99 -2.45 27.09
CA VAL A 50 -14.15 -3.81 26.55
C VAL A 50 -14.80 -3.75 25.18
N ALA A 51 -15.89 -3.01 25.01
CA ALA A 51 -16.58 -2.87 23.73
C ALA A 51 -15.64 -2.23 22.66
N ALA A 52 -14.96 -1.13 23.02
CA ALA A 52 -14.02 -0.44 22.13
C ALA A 52 -12.84 -1.34 21.74
N TYR A 53 -12.26 -2.07 22.71
CA TYR A 53 -11.16 -2.99 22.45
C TYR A 53 -11.59 -4.14 21.52
N LEU A 54 -12.80 -4.67 21.73
CA LEU A 54 -13.35 -5.72 20.86
C LEU A 54 -13.62 -5.22 19.44
N LEU A 55 -13.94 -3.94 19.25
CA LEU A 55 -14.23 -3.36 17.94
C LEU A 55 -12.96 -2.95 17.17
N VAL A 56 -12.02 -2.31 17.84
CA VAL A 56 -10.86 -1.67 17.17
C VAL A 56 -9.50 -1.98 17.79
N GLY A 57 -9.44 -2.73 18.88
CA GLY A 57 -8.20 -3.00 19.63
C GLY A 57 -7.24 -3.94 18.92
N GLU A 58 -7.71 -4.80 18.05
CA GLU A 58 -6.89 -5.77 17.32
C GLU A 58 -7.19 -5.73 15.81
N ALA A 59 -6.19 -6.01 14.98
CA ALA A 59 -6.38 -6.23 13.54
C ALA A 59 -7.04 -7.61 13.31
N ARG A 60 -8.36 -7.70 13.47
CA ARG A 60 -9.11 -8.94 13.28
C ARG A 60 -9.57 -9.05 11.83
N LEU A 61 -9.12 -10.06 11.14
CA LEU A 61 -9.50 -10.35 9.75
C LEU A 61 -10.81 -11.14 9.63
N GLY A 62 -11.40 -11.57 10.76
CA GLY A 62 -12.45 -12.57 10.77
C GLY A 62 -11.89 -14.00 10.56
N MET A 63 -12.47 -15.01 11.25
CA MET A 63 -11.92 -16.37 11.26
C MET A 63 -11.88 -17.03 9.86
N ALA A 64 -12.93 -16.84 9.06
CA ALA A 64 -12.98 -17.42 7.72
C ALA A 64 -11.91 -16.80 6.80
N ARG A 65 -11.78 -15.47 6.80
CA ARG A 65 -10.77 -14.77 6.00
C ARG A 65 -9.36 -15.12 6.48
N ALA A 66 -9.09 -15.15 7.79
CA ALA A 66 -7.79 -15.52 8.34
C ALA A 66 -7.37 -16.94 7.91
N LYS A 67 -8.30 -17.91 7.88
CA LYS A 67 -8.03 -19.25 7.37
C LYS A 67 -7.70 -19.25 5.88
N ARG A 68 -8.41 -18.47 5.06
CA ARG A 68 -8.09 -18.34 3.63
C ARG A 68 -6.72 -17.70 3.41
N VAL A 69 -6.41 -16.65 4.17
CA VAL A 69 -5.08 -16.01 4.15
C VAL A 69 -3.98 -17.02 4.48
N GLU A 70 -4.13 -17.81 5.53
CA GLU A 70 -3.15 -18.85 5.91
C GLU A 70 -2.94 -19.88 4.79
N GLN A 71 -4.03 -20.35 4.18
CA GLN A 71 -3.98 -21.29 3.06
C GLN A 71 -3.31 -20.67 1.82
N MET A 72 -3.62 -19.42 1.53
CA MET A 72 -3.02 -18.73 0.38
C MET A 72 -1.56 -18.35 0.62
N ASN A 73 -1.18 -17.96 1.83
CA ASN A 73 0.22 -17.68 2.16
C ASN A 73 1.11 -18.92 2.01
N ALA A 74 0.62 -20.11 2.41
CA ALA A 74 1.35 -21.36 2.20
C ALA A 74 1.53 -21.65 0.70
N PHE A 75 0.46 -21.52 -0.07
CA PHE A 75 0.50 -21.71 -1.52
C PHE A 75 1.40 -20.68 -2.21
N TYR A 76 1.27 -19.40 -1.84
CA TYR A 76 2.07 -18.30 -2.38
C TYR A 76 3.57 -18.49 -2.13
N ARG A 77 3.96 -18.96 -0.93
CA ARG A 77 5.37 -19.25 -0.61
C ARG A 77 5.91 -20.38 -1.50
N GLN A 78 5.18 -21.46 -1.66
CA GLN A 78 5.58 -22.56 -2.55
C GLN A 78 5.72 -22.10 -4.01
N PHE A 79 4.79 -21.27 -4.46
CA PHE A 79 4.83 -20.67 -5.80
C PHE A 79 6.06 -19.75 -5.96
N ALA A 80 6.31 -18.89 -4.98
CA ALA A 80 7.46 -17.99 -4.97
C ALA A 80 8.79 -18.76 -4.93
N GLU A 81 8.91 -19.77 -4.06
CA GLU A 81 10.10 -20.63 -3.97
C GLU A 81 10.38 -21.39 -5.27
N ARG A 82 9.33 -21.78 -6.01
CA ARG A 82 9.47 -22.52 -7.27
C ARG A 82 9.93 -21.65 -8.42
N HIS A 83 9.42 -20.41 -8.53
CA HIS A 83 9.56 -19.58 -9.70
C HIS A 83 10.43 -18.35 -9.54
N PHE A 84 10.57 -17.84 -8.30
CA PHE A 84 11.31 -16.63 -7.98
C PHE A 84 12.50 -16.92 -7.06
N GLN A 85 13.31 -17.94 -7.46
CA GLN A 85 14.51 -18.30 -6.69
C GLN A 85 15.42 -17.09 -6.49
N HIS A 86 16.07 -17.04 -5.32
CA HIS A 86 17.06 -16.03 -4.96
C HIS A 86 18.13 -15.90 -6.06
N GLU A 87 17.99 -14.91 -6.90
CA GLU A 87 19.13 -14.34 -7.59
C GLU A 87 19.73 -13.32 -6.62
N ASP A 88 20.93 -13.55 -6.13
CA ASP A 88 21.65 -12.51 -5.39
C ASP A 88 21.75 -11.28 -6.28
N LEU A 89 21.45 -10.11 -5.70
CA LEU A 89 21.74 -8.85 -6.37
C LEU A 89 23.21 -8.93 -6.81
N ASP A 90 23.47 -8.92 -8.13
CA ASP A 90 24.76 -9.05 -8.79
C ASP A 90 25.92 -8.57 -7.89
N THR A 91 26.67 -9.53 -7.32
CA THR A 91 27.69 -9.28 -6.30
C THR A 91 28.87 -8.46 -6.83
N ASP A 92 29.05 -8.36 -8.15
CA ASP A 92 30.08 -7.55 -8.78
C ASP A 92 29.68 -6.06 -8.85
N ASN A 93 28.39 -5.74 -8.72
CA ASN A 93 27.90 -4.37 -8.68
C ASN A 93 27.90 -3.83 -7.22
N LYS A 94 28.90 -2.95 -6.89
CA LYS A 94 29.03 -2.34 -5.56
C LYS A 94 27.78 -1.64 -5.06
N MET A 95 26.97 -1.08 -5.96
CA MET A 95 25.72 -0.39 -5.65
C MET A 95 24.69 -1.41 -5.17
N ARG A 96 24.47 -2.47 -5.90
CA ARG A 96 23.50 -3.52 -5.57
C ARG A 96 23.88 -4.25 -4.28
N ARG A 97 25.18 -4.59 -4.11
CA ARG A 97 25.70 -5.19 -2.86
C ARG A 97 25.39 -4.36 -1.62
N ARG A 98 25.40 -3.04 -1.74
CA ARG A 98 25.07 -2.12 -0.64
C ARG A 98 23.64 -2.29 -0.12
N TYR A 99 22.69 -2.57 -1.03
CA TYR A 99 21.28 -2.69 -0.72
C TYR A 99 20.80 -4.13 -0.54
N GLN A 100 21.72 -5.12 -0.61
CA GLN A 100 21.39 -6.54 -0.43
C GLN A 100 20.68 -6.81 0.91
N GLY A 101 21.09 -6.12 1.99
CA GLY A 101 20.43 -6.24 3.29
C GLY A 101 18.94 -5.81 3.26
N ILE A 102 18.61 -4.79 2.46
CA ILE A 102 17.21 -4.34 2.28
C ILE A 102 16.43 -5.38 1.50
N ALA A 103 17.02 -5.91 0.42
CA ALA A 103 16.39 -6.96 -0.39
C ALA A 103 16.13 -8.22 0.44
N ASN A 104 17.07 -8.59 1.31
CA ASN A 104 16.93 -9.75 2.20
C ASN A 104 15.79 -9.57 3.23
N VAL A 105 15.64 -8.37 3.82
CA VAL A 105 14.53 -8.05 4.72
C VAL A 105 13.20 -8.24 4.01
N ALA A 106 13.05 -7.71 2.81
CA ALA A 106 11.83 -7.86 2.04
C ALA A 106 11.57 -9.34 1.66
N ALA A 107 12.59 -10.05 1.17
CA ALA A 107 12.46 -11.44 0.75
C ALA A 107 12.15 -12.39 1.91
N SER A 108 12.69 -12.15 3.12
CA SER A 108 12.47 -13.01 4.28
C SER A 108 11.00 -13.08 4.72
N VAL A 109 10.23 -12.03 4.47
CA VAL A 109 8.80 -11.96 4.83
C VAL A 109 7.92 -12.34 3.65
N THR A 110 8.24 -11.83 2.45
CA THR A 110 7.37 -11.97 1.26
C THR A 110 7.64 -13.25 0.47
N GLY A 111 8.84 -13.84 0.58
CA GLY A 111 9.31 -14.91 -0.28
C GLY A 111 9.70 -14.44 -1.69
N LEU A 112 9.52 -13.15 -2.03
CA LEU A 112 9.88 -12.58 -3.33
C LEU A 112 11.30 -11.99 -3.26
N ALA A 113 12.19 -12.51 -4.09
CA ALA A 113 13.53 -11.98 -4.24
C ALA A 113 13.55 -10.79 -5.22
N ALA A 114 14.63 -10.02 -5.20
CA ALA A 114 14.86 -9.04 -6.26
C ALA A 114 15.09 -9.78 -7.57
N SER A 115 14.41 -9.34 -8.64
CA SER A 115 14.47 -9.93 -9.95
C SER A 115 15.06 -8.97 -10.98
N ASN A 116 15.84 -9.47 -11.91
CA ASN A 116 16.32 -8.75 -13.09
C ASN A 116 15.36 -8.91 -14.28
N ASN A 117 15.78 -8.46 -15.47
CA ASN A 117 14.99 -8.55 -16.72
C ASN A 117 13.67 -7.76 -16.70
N ASN A 118 13.62 -6.65 -15.95
CA ASN A 118 12.47 -5.76 -15.95
C ASN A 118 12.72 -4.54 -16.83
N ALA A 119 11.70 -4.10 -17.58
CA ALA A 119 11.63 -2.78 -18.18
C ALA A 119 10.61 -1.94 -17.42
N MET A 120 11.00 -0.73 -17.06
CA MET A 120 10.19 0.16 -16.21
C MET A 120 10.08 1.53 -16.85
N GLN A 121 8.85 1.99 -17.03
CA GLN A 121 8.51 3.31 -17.54
C GLN A 121 7.72 4.07 -16.48
N LEU A 122 8.27 5.20 -16.03
CA LEU A 122 7.60 6.09 -15.09
C LEU A 122 6.64 7.01 -15.86
N LEU A 123 5.37 6.98 -15.50
CA LEU A 123 4.30 7.84 -16.03
C LEU A 123 3.91 8.84 -14.93
N THR A 124 3.89 10.13 -15.26
CA THR A 124 3.80 11.21 -14.27
C THR A 124 2.65 12.19 -14.50
N GLN A 125 1.98 12.07 -15.65
CA GLN A 125 0.84 12.90 -16.00
C GLN A 125 -0.43 12.04 -16.07
N THR A 126 -1.54 12.55 -15.55
CA THR A 126 -2.83 11.82 -15.55
C THR A 126 -3.23 11.33 -16.94
N ASP A 127 -3.09 12.19 -17.95
CA ASP A 127 -3.46 11.85 -19.32
C ASP A 127 -2.55 10.75 -19.89
N GLU A 128 -1.24 10.84 -19.66
CA GLU A 128 -0.27 9.80 -20.04
C GLU A 128 -0.57 8.45 -19.38
N ILE A 129 -0.89 8.46 -18.09
CA ILE A 129 -1.25 7.24 -17.34
C ILE A 129 -2.51 6.60 -17.95
N LEU A 130 -3.56 7.39 -18.15
CA LEU A 130 -4.83 6.88 -18.66
C LEU A 130 -4.73 6.40 -20.11
N GLU A 131 -3.97 7.11 -20.96
CA GLU A 131 -3.74 6.70 -22.35
C GLU A 131 -2.95 5.40 -22.46
N ALA A 132 -1.89 5.24 -21.65
CA ALA A 132 -1.11 4.01 -21.61
C ALA A 132 -1.95 2.81 -21.11
N MET A 133 -2.69 3.01 -20.00
CA MET A 133 -3.60 1.97 -19.48
C MET A 133 -4.68 1.58 -20.49
N LEU A 134 -5.29 2.57 -21.14
CA LEU A 134 -6.33 2.37 -22.15
C LEU A 134 -5.80 1.58 -23.34
N ALA A 135 -4.63 1.94 -23.86
CA ALA A 135 -4.00 1.24 -24.99
C ALA A 135 -3.69 -0.22 -24.66
N ASP A 136 -3.14 -0.50 -23.46
CA ASP A 136 -2.83 -1.86 -23.04
C ASP A 136 -4.12 -2.68 -22.83
N ILE A 137 -5.18 -2.14 -22.21
CA ILE A 137 -6.47 -2.82 -22.04
C ILE A 137 -7.11 -3.13 -23.42
N GLN A 138 -7.06 -2.19 -24.36
CA GLN A 138 -7.58 -2.40 -25.71
C GLN A 138 -6.83 -3.50 -26.46
N SER A 139 -5.53 -3.66 -26.19
CA SER A 139 -4.68 -4.70 -26.79
C SER A 139 -4.81 -6.07 -26.12
N ALA A 140 -5.48 -6.17 -24.97
CA ALA A 140 -5.64 -7.39 -24.20
C ALA A 140 -6.25 -8.54 -25.02
N ARG A 141 -5.67 -9.75 -24.88
CA ARG A 141 -6.06 -10.95 -25.62
C ARG A 141 -6.50 -12.11 -24.72
N GLN A 142 -5.95 -12.21 -23.51
CA GLN A 142 -6.20 -13.33 -22.59
C GLN A 142 -6.80 -12.86 -21.28
N THR A 143 -6.12 -11.95 -20.57
CA THR A 143 -6.51 -11.53 -19.23
C THR A 143 -6.38 -10.02 -19.03
N CYS A 144 -7.29 -9.45 -18.23
CA CYS A 144 -7.22 -8.07 -17.76
C CYS A 144 -7.64 -8.00 -16.29
N ALA A 145 -6.69 -7.71 -15.40
CA ALA A 145 -6.85 -7.76 -13.96
C ALA A 145 -6.61 -6.38 -13.33
N LEU A 146 -7.59 -5.88 -12.58
CA LEU A 146 -7.54 -4.58 -11.94
C LEU A 146 -7.78 -4.69 -10.42
N ALA A 147 -6.86 -4.15 -9.61
CA ALA A 147 -7.06 -3.96 -8.17
C ALA A 147 -6.90 -2.48 -7.83
N PHE A 148 -7.94 -1.83 -7.31
CA PHE A 148 -7.90 -0.40 -6.97
C PHE A 148 -8.64 -0.10 -5.66
N TYR A 149 -8.08 0.85 -4.91
CA TYR A 149 -8.72 1.36 -3.70
C TYR A 149 -9.94 2.23 -4.03
N ILE A 150 -9.78 3.17 -4.99
CA ILE A 150 -10.88 4.03 -5.43
C ILE A 150 -11.12 3.82 -6.93
N ILE A 151 -12.37 3.50 -7.26
CA ILE A 151 -12.90 3.54 -8.62
C ILE A 151 -14.05 4.54 -8.61
N GLU A 152 -13.86 5.66 -9.31
CA GLU A 152 -14.88 6.71 -9.46
C GLU A 152 -15.28 6.80 -10.92
N PRO A 153 -16.47 6.31 -11.33
CA PRO A 153 -16.84 6.19 -12.73
C PRO A 153 -17.27 7.54 -13.33
N GLN A 154 -16.35 8.51 -13.32
CA GLN A 154 -16.55 9.86 -13.87
C GLN A 154 -15.42 10.25 -14.83
N GLY A 155 -15.68 11.17 -15.73
CA GLY A 155 -14.71 11.70 -16.68
C GLY A 155 -14.06 10.59 -17.52
N ARG A 156 -12.74 10.62 -17.68
CA ARG A 156 -11.99 9.65 -18.49
C ARG A 156 -11.99 8.22 -17.92
N ILE A 157 -12.35 8.03 -16.66
CA ILE A 157 -12.46 6.68 -16.08
C ILE A 157 -13.59 5.88 -16.74
N GLN A 158 -14.66 6.54 -17.18
CA GLN A 158 -15.72 5.87 -17.95
C GLN A 158 -15.19 5.25 -19.25
N THR A 159 -14.26 5.93 -19.95
CA THR A 159 -13.61 5.40 -21.15
C THR A 159 -12.77 4.16 -20.84
N LEU A 160 -12.05 4.17 -19.71
CA LEU A 160 -11.27 3.02 -19.28
C LEU A 160 -12.15 1.83 -18.89
N LEU A 161 -13.25 2.05 -18.15
CA LEU A 161 -14.23 1.02 -17.81
C LEU A 161 -14.93 0.47 -19.06
N ALA A 162 -15.23 1.32 -20.06
CA ALA A 162 -15.74 0.88 -21.35
C ALA A 162 -14.74 -0.04 -22.06
N ALA A 163 -13.44 0.28 -22.05
CA ALA A 163 -12.43 -0.58 -22.64
C ALA A 163 -12.33 -1.96 -21.96
N VAL A 164 -12.48 -2.02 -20.63
CA VAL A 164 -12.55 -3.29 -19.87
C VAL A 164 -13.79 -4.10 -20.27
N ARG A 165 -14.96 -3.46 -20.38
CA ARG A 165 -16.20 -4.08 -20.88
C ARG A 165 -16.00 -4.65 -22.28
N ASP A 166 -15.46 -3.86 -23.17
CA ASP A 166 -15.23 -4.24 -24.58
C ASP A 166 -14.20 -5.36 -24.69
N ALA A 167 -13.18 -5.40 -23.81
CA ALA A 167 -12.24 -6.51 -23.70
C ALA A 167 -12.96 -7.81 -23.28
N ALA A 168 -13.81 -7.76 -22.25
CA ALA A 168 -14.61 -8.91 -21.84
C ALA A 168 -15.53 -9.42 -22.96
N GLN A 169 -16.17 -8.52 -23.71
CA GLN A 169 -17.00 -8.88 -24.87
C GLN A 169 -16.19 -9.53 -26.01
N ARG A 170 -14.89 -9.26 -26.11
CA ARG A 170 -13.97 -9.96 -27.02
C ARG A 170 -13.51 -11.35 -26.52
N GLY A 171 -13.95 -11.74 -25.30
CA GLY A 171 -13.56 -13.01 -24.67
C GLY A 171 -12.33 -12.93 -23.79
N VAL A 172 -11.84 -11.72 -23.46
CA VAL A 172 -10.77 -11.51 -22.47
C VAL A 172 -11.31 -11.78 -21.08
N GLU A 173 -10.59 -12.56 -20.27
CA GLU A 173 -10.94 -12.82 -18.87
C GLU A 173 -10.64 -11.58 -18.03
N CYS A 174 -11.68 -10.83 -17.66
CA CYS A 174 -11.56 -9.57 -16.95
C CYS A 174 -11.98 -9.72 -15.48
N THR A 175 -11.10 -9.33 -14.55
CA THR A 175 -11.38 -9.33 -13.11
C THR A 175 -11.08 -7.98 -12.48
N ILE A 176 -12.02 -7.43 -11.72
CA ILE A 176 -11.88 -6.19 -10.94
C ILE A 176 -11.98 -6.52 -9.45
N LEU A 177 -10.92 -6.25 -8.69
CA LEU A 177 -10.88 -6.28 -7.23
C LEU A 177 -10.93 -4.83 -6.72
N ALA A 178 -12.07 -4.39 -6.19
CA ALA A 178 -12.26 -3.02 -5.72
C ALA A 178 -12.49 -2.97 -4.21
N ASP A 179 -11.81 -2.04 -3.50
CA ASP A 179 -12.09 -1.86 -2.06
C ASP A 179 -13.54 -1.42 -1.85
N ALA A 180 -14.27 -2.14 -1.00
CA ALA A 180 -15.71 -1.95 -0.83
C ALA A 180 -16.11 -0.57 -0.29
N VAL A 181 -15.20 0.11 0.43
CA VAL A 181 -15.45 1.45 1.00
C VAL A 181 -14.88 2.53 0.10
N GLY A 182 -13.65 2.34 -0.37
CA GLY A 182 -12.99 3.30 -1.25
C GLY A 182 -13.73 3.46 -2.58
N SER A 183 -14.25 2.36 -3.14
CA SER A 183 -14.96 2.32 -4.43
C SER A 183 -16.48 2.31 -4.30
N ARG A 184 -17.04 2.84 -3.20
CA ARG A 184 -18.49 2.83 -2.98
C ARG A 184 -19.31 3.52 -4.09
N ALA A 185 -18.71 4.48 -4.81
CA ALA A 185 -19.35 5.13 -5.94
C ALA A 185 -19.46 4.23 -7.19
N PHE A 186 -18.58 3.23 -7.27
CA PHE A 186 -18.60 2.20 -8.31
C PHE A 186 -19.64 1.11 -8.00
N PHE A 187 -19.71 0.65 -6.74
CA PHE A 187 -20.66 -0.38 -6.34
C PHE A 187 -22.10 0.16 -6.35
N GLY A 188 -23.02 -0.57 -6.99
CA GLY A 188 -24.41 -0.17 -7.20
C GLY A 188 -24.61 0.85 -8.31
N SER A 189 -23.57 1.17 -9.10
CA SER A 189 -23.68 2.03 -10.26
C SER A 189 -24.05 1.25 -11.52
N GLU A 190 -24.57 1.95 -12.55
CA GLU A 190 -24.80 1.37 -13.88
C GLU A 190 -23.53 0.75 -14.49
N TRP A 191 -22.35 1.25 -14.14
CA TRP A 191 -21.08 0.71 -14.62
C TRP A 191 -20.79 -0.68 -14.05
N GLU A 192 -21.09 -0.93 -12.77
CA GLU A 192 -20.97 -2.26 -12.19
C GLU A 192 -21.87 -3.26 -12.93
N ASP A 193 -23.14 -2.90 -13.16
CA ASP A 193 -24.11 -3.77 -13.84
C ASP A 193 -23.69 -4.03 -15.31
N ASN A 194 -23.28 -2.99 -16.03
CA ASN A 194 -22.82 -3.11 -17.42
C ASN A 194 -21.58 -4.00 -17.56
N LEU A 195 -20.63 -3.91 -16.62
CA LEU A 195 -19.44 -4.74 -16.61
C LEU A 195 -19.78 -6.21 -16.28
N LYS A 196 -20.64 -6.44 -15.29
CA LYS A 196 -21.13 -7.79 -14.96
C LYS A 196 -21.89 -8.44 -16.13
N ALA A 197 -22.74 -7.66 -16.80
CA ALA A 197 -23.47 -8.12 -17.98
C ALA A 197 -22.54 -8.49 -19.15
N ALA A 198 -21.36 -7.86 -19.25
CA ALA A 198 -20.33 -8.20 -20.22
C ALA A 198 -19.45 -9.39 -19.81
N GLY A 199 -19.65 -9.98 -18.62
CA GLY A 199 -18.87 -11.11 -18.13
C GLY A 199 -17.65 -10.74 -17.29
N VAL A 200 -17.50 -9.45 -16.88
CA VAL A 200 -16.42 -9.03 -15.98
C VAL A 200 -16.71 -9.55 -14.56
N ARG A 201 -15.74 -10.26 -13.97
CA ARG A 201 -15.77 -10.67 -12.57
C ARG A 201 -15.45 -9.48 -11.66
N ILE A 202 -16.38 -9.11 -10.78
CA ILE A 202 -16.20 -8.02 -9.83
C ILE A 202 -16.20 -8.56 -8.41
N VAL A 203 -15.10 -8.36 -7.69
CA VAL A 203 -14.86 -8.85 -6.33
C VAL A 203 -14.72 -7.65 -5.39
N PRO A 204 -15.62 -7.49 -4.40
CA PRO A 204 -15.47 -6.47 -3.36
C PRO A 204 -14.42 -6.88 -2.34
N ALA A 205 -13.33 -6.10 -2.22
CA ALA A 205 -12.32 -6.32 -1.20
C ALA A 205 -12.76 -5.73 0.14
N LEU A 206 -12.55 -6.48 1.24
CA LEU A 206 -12.81 -6.06 2.62
C LEU A 206 -14.21 -5.46 2.81
N PRO A 207 -15.29 -6.16 2.43
CA PRO A 207 -16.64 -5.63 2.55
C PRO A 207 -17.02 -5.41 4.02
N VAL A 208 -17.58 -4.23 4.31
CA VAL A 208 -18.06 -3.87 5.64
C VAL A 208 -19.55 -4.17 5.79
N GLY A 209 -19.97 -4.56 6.99
CA GLY A 209 -21.38 -4.78 7.32
C GLY A 209 -21.58 -4.75 8.83
N VAL A 210 -22.76 -4.37 9.30
CA VAL A 210 -23.04 -4.18 10.73
C VAL A 210 -22.70 -5.43 11.55
N LEU A 211 -23.07 -6.62 11.10
CA LEU A 211 -22.72 -7.87 11.77
C LEU A 211 -21.24 -8.23 11.61
N LYS A 212 -20.63 -7.96 10.46
CA LYS A 212 -19.19 -8.23 10.20
C LYS A 212 -18.28 -7.36 11.09
N THR A 213 -18.70 -6.15 11.45
CA THR A 213 -17.91 -5.22 12.30
C THR A 213 -17.62 -5.79 13.69
N PHE A 214 -18.47 -6.67 14.22
CA PHE A 214 -18.23 -7.34 15.52
C PHE A 214 -17.18 -8.46 15.44
N PHE A 215 -16.94 -9.01 14.26
CA PHE A 215 -16.04 -10.16 14.06
C PHE A 215 -14.79 -9.81 13.27
N SER A 216 -14.79 -8.72 12.52
CA SER A 216 -13.67 -8.24 11.74
C SER A 216 -13.52 -6.71 11.86
N ARG A 217 -12.29 -6.24 11.83
CA ARG A 217 -11.98 -4.81 11.88
C ARG A 217 -12.43 -4.13 10.58
N SER A 218 -13.27 -3.12 10.71
CA SER A 218 -13.91 -2.44 9.56
C SER A 218 -13.03 -1.35 8.91
N ASP A 219 -11.89 -1.01 9.50
CA ASP A 219 -10.98 0.03 9.01
C ASP A 219 -9.78 -0.50 8.20
N LEU A 220 -9.65 -1.81 8.03
CA LEU A 220 -8.71 -2.43 7.09
C LEU A 220 -9.13 -2.11 5.66
N ARG A 221 -8.16 -1.81 4.77
CA ARG A 221 -8.42 -1.44 3.37
C ARG A 221 -7.46 -2.12 2.41
N ASN A 222 -7.96 -2.47 1.24
CA ASN A 222 -7.10 -2.81 0.12
C ASN A 222 -6.68 -1.50 -0.58
N HIS A 223 -5.46 -1.05 -0.28
CA HIS A 223 -4.93 0.19 -0.82
C HIS A 223 -4.00 -0.03 -2.01
N ARG A 224 -3.90 -1.25 -2.51
CA ARG A 224 -3.14 -1.59 -3.72
C ARG A 224 -3.76 -0.95 -4.94
N LYS A 225 -2.92 -0.62 -5.91
CA LYS A 225 -3.31 -0.12 -7.23
C LYS A 225 -2.50 -0.91 -8.24
N ILE A 226 -3.17 -1.82 -8.92
CA ILE A 226 -2.56 -2.77 -9.85
C ILE A 226 -3.45 -2.85 -11.08
N LEU A 227 -2.87 -2.77 -12.27
CA LEU A 227 -3.46 -3.23 -13.52
C LEU A 227 -2.49 -4.24 -14.14
N ILE A 228 -2.99 -5.38 -14.59
CA ILE A 228 -2.20 -6.40 -15.28
C ILE A 228 -2.94 -6.79 -16.57
N VAL A 229 -2.21 -6.80 -17.67
CA VAL A 229 -2.74 -7.21 -18.98
C VAL A 229 -1.92 -8.38 -19.50
N ASP A 230 -2.61 -9.49 -19.78
CA ASP A 230 -2.06 -10.72 -20.36
C ASP A 230 -0.85 -11.32 -19.59
N ASN A 231 -0.66 -10.94 -18.32
CA ASN A 231 0.53 -11.22 -17.52
C ASN A 231 1.86 -10.76 -18.19
N LEU A 232 1.79 -9.82 -19.12
CA LEU A 232 2.93 -9.28 -19.87
C LEU A 232 3.24 -7.84 -19.48
N VAL A 233 2.22 -7.07 -19.13
CA VAL A 233 2.33 -5.67 -18.70
C VAL A 233 1.66 -5.52 -17.36
N ALA A 234 2.28 -4.79 -16.44
CA ALA A 234 1.65 -4.41 -15.19
C ALA A 234 1.91 -2.95 -14.84
N TYR A 235 0.96 -2.38 -14.10
CA TYR A 235 1.04 -1.04 -13.56
C TYR A 235 0.90 -1.09 -12.04
N THR A 236 1.70 -0.31 -11.34
CA THR A 236 1.48 0.01 -9.92
C THR A 236 1.98 1.41 -9.62
N GLY A 237 1.47 2.01 -8.54
CA GLY A 237 1.86 3.37 -8.14
C GLY A 237 0.84 4.03 -7.21
N SER A 238 0.74 5.34 -7.30
CA SER A 238 -0.15 6.11 -6.42
C SER A 238 -1.54 6.38 -7.01
N PHE A 239 -1.69 6.28 -8.33
CA PHE A 239 -2.89 6.64 -9.08
C PHE A 239 -4.06 5.69 -8.77
N ASN A 240 -5.20 6.26 -8.35
CA ASN A 240 -6.47 5.55 -8.28
C ASN A 240 -7.22 5.68 -9.61
N LEU A 241 -8.26 4.88 -9.85
CA LEU A 241 -9.14 5.07 -11.00
C LEU A 241 -10.10 6.25 -10.75
N ILE A 242 -9.52 7.45 -10.76
CA ILE A 242 -10.21 8.73 -10.63
C ILE A 242 -9.75 9.68 -11.74
N ASP A 243 -10.63 10.55 -12.21
CA ASP A 243 -10.23 11.71 -13.00
C ASP A 243 -10.03 12.90 -12.03
N PRO A 244 -8.79 13.38 -11.81
CA PRO A 244 -8.51 14.44 -10.85
C PRO A 244 -9.27 15.74 -11.13
N ARG A 245 -9.71 15.95 -12.36
CA ARG A 245 -10.51 17.14 -12.76
C ARG A 245 -11.95 17.10 -12.25
N HIS A 246 -12.42 15.92 -11.83
CA HIS A 246 -13.78 15.72 -11.33
C HIS A 246 -13.82 15.24 -9.87
N PHE A 247 -12.73 14.66 -9.36
CA PHE A 247 -12.70 14.04 -8.05
C PHE A 247 -12.43 15.06 -6.93
N LYS A 248 -13.34 15.13 -5.95
CA LYS A 248 -13.22 15.94 -4.72
C LYS A 248 -12.77 17.40 -4.94
N GLN A 249 -13.31 18.06 -5.96
CA GLN A 249 -12.97 19.45 -6.27
C GLN A 249 -13.37 20.44 -5.16
N ASP A 250 -14.39 20.11 -4.38
CA ASP A 250 -14.90 20.86 -3.21
C ASP A 250 -13.93 20.83 -2.01
N ALA A 251 -12.97 19.90 -1.96
CA ALA A 251 -11.98 19.82 -0.90
C ALA A 251 -10.99 21.00 -0.90
N GLY A 252 -10.91 21.76 -1.98
CA GLY A 252 -10.05 22.96 -2.11
C GLY A 252 -8.55 22.66 -2.07
N VAL A 253 -8.15 21.41 -2.35
CA VAL A 253 -6.73 20.96 -2.36
C VAL A 253 -6.11 20.99 -3.76
N GLY A 254 -6.91 21.26 -4.80
CA GLY A 254 -6.52 21.17 -6.18
C GLY A 254 -6.54 19.74 -6.72
N GLU A 255 -6.09 19.57 -7.96
CA GLU A 255 -6.02 18.24 -8.59
C GLU A 255 -5.02 17.34 -7.87
N TRP A 256 -5.29 16.05 -7.90
CA TRP A 256 -4.36 15.05 -7.37
C TRP A 256 -3.20 14.84 -8.34
N VAL A 257 -1.98 14.90 -7.81
CA VAL A 257 -0.74 14.69 -8.56
C VAL A 257 -0.22 13.29 -8.23
N ASP A 258 -0.42 12.39 -9.17
CA ASP A 258 -0.13 10.97 -9.03
C ASP A 258 0.96 10.51 -10.03
N MET A 259 1.38 9.28 -9.87
CA MET A 259 2.34 8.60 -10.75
C MET A 259 2.05 7.11 -10.82
N MET A 260 2.42 6.49 -11.95
CA MET A 260 2.38 5.05 -12.16
C MET A 260 3.68 4.56 -12.76
N MET A 261 4.08 3.34 -12.41
CA MET A 261 5.13 2.59 -13.08
C MET A 261 4.49 1.56 -13.97
N ARG A 262 4.74 1.65 -15.28
CA ARG A 262 4.41 0.62 -16.27
C ARG A 262 5.58 -0.34 -16.36
N CYS A 263 5.34 -1.62 -16.10
CA CYS A 263 6.36 -2.64 -15.97
C CYS A 263 6.17 -3.75 -17.02
N HIS A 264 7.27 -4.25 -17.53
CA HIS A 264 7.37 -5.54 -18.22
C HIS A 264 8.43 -6.38 -17.50
N GLY A 265 8.38 -7.69 -17.64
CA GLY A 265 9.39 -8.56 -17.06
C GLY A 265 8.91 -9.34 -15.84
N THR A 266 9.84 -9.81 -15.02
CA THR A 266 9.57 -10.70 -13.89
C THR A 266 8.65 -10.08 -12.85
N ALA A 267 8.81 -8.78 -12.56
CA ALA A 267 7.95 -8.05 -11.62
C ALA A 267 6.44 -8.10 -11.98
N VAL A 268 6.10 -8.30 -13.27
CA VAL A 268 4.70 -8.47 -13.69
C VAL A 268 4.10 -9.75 -13.12
N LEU A 269 4.86 -10.86 -13.12
CA LEU A 269 4.40 -12.15 -12.59
C LEU A 269 4.28 -12.10 -11.06
N GLU A 270 5.22 -11.41 -10.41
CA GLU A 270 5.17 -11.19 -8.96
C GLU A 270 3.92 -10.37 -8.58
N MET A 271 3.60 -9.30 -9.32
CA MET A 271 2.37 -8.52 -9.12
C MET A 271 1.12 -9.34 -9.45
N ALA A 272 1.15 -10.20 -10.46
CA ALA A 272 0.04 -11.09 -10.80
C ALA A 272 -0.23 -12.09 -9.68
N ALA A 273 0.82 -12.71 -9.11
CA ALA A 273 0.68 -13.60 -7.97
C ALA A 273 0.04 -12.91 -6.76
N VAL A 274 0.44 -11.65 -6.47
CA VAL A 274 -0.17 -10.84 -5.41
C VAL A 274 -1.66 -10.57 -5.70
N PHE A 275 -1.99 -10.18 -6.93
CA PHE A 275 -3.37 -9.91 -7.34
C PHE A 275 -4.27 -11.16 -7.18
N TYR A 276 -3.86 -12.30 -7.73
CA TYR A 276 -4.64 -13.53 -7.64
C TYR A 276 -4.77 -14.05 -6.21
N ALA A 277 -3.72 -13.89 -5.39
CA ALA A 277 -3.81 -14.21 -3.96
C ALA A 277 -4.85 -13.34 -3.24
N ASP A 278 -4.89 -12.04 -3.52
CA ASP A 278 -5.91 -11.14 -2.97
C ASP A 278 -7.32 -11.53 -3.41
N VAL A 279 -7.52 -11.82 -4.69
CA VAL A 279 -8.81 -12.29 -5.23
C VAL A 279 -9.24 -13.59 -4.54
N ALA A 280 -8.33 -14.55 -4.36
CA ALA A 280 -8.62 -15.83 -3.68
C ALA A 280 -9.05 -15.64 -2.21
N VAL A 281 -8.46 -14.66 -1.52
CA VAL A 281 -8.82 -14.38 -0.13
C VAL A 281 -10.19 -13.72 -0.02
N GLU A 282 -10.57 -12.88 -0.97
CA GLU A 282 -11.83 -12.11 -0.93
C GLU A 282 -13.02 -12.86 -1.58
N ALA A 283 -12.78 -13.73 -2.57
CA ALA A 283 -13.81 -14.48 -3.26
C ALA A 283 -14.23 -15.71 -2.44
N ASP A 284 -15.27 -15.59 -1.61
CA ASP A 284 -15.76 -16.65 -0.69
C ASP A 284 -16.15 -17.95 -1.41
N GLU A 285 -16.69 -17.86 -2.63
CA GLU A 285 -17.36 -18.98 -3.32
C GLU A 285 -16.46 -19.68 -4.37
N HIS A 286 -15.27 -19.13 -4.68
CA HIS A 286 -14.48 -19.55 -5.82
C HIS A 286 -13.01 -19.87 -5.51
N LEU A 287 -12.68 -20.25 -4.29
CA LEU A 287 -11.29 -20.56 -3.89
C LEU A 287 -10.66 -21.65 -4.79
N ALA A 288 -11.46 -22.63 -5.20
CA ALA A 288 -11.00 -23.71 -6.09
C ALA A 288 -10.73 -23.18 -7.51
N GLU A 289 -11.59 -22.31 -8.04
CA GLU A 289 -11.41 -21.69 -9.37
C GLU A 289 -10.17 -20.79 -9.40
N VAL A 290 -9.97 -19.97 -8.36
CA VAL A 290 -8.78 -19.10 -8.27
C VAL A 290 -7.50 -19.93 -8.14
N ARG A 291 -7.52 -21.05 -7.38
CA ARG A 291 -6.39 -21.98 -7.37
C ARG A 291 -6.09 -22.53 -8.75
N GLN A 292 -7.10 -22.92 -9.50
CA GLN A 292 -6.94 -23.38 -10.86
C GLN A 292 -6.38 -22.29 -11.80
N GLU A 293 -6.79 -21.02 -11.62
CA GLU A 293 -6.21 -19.89 -12.35
C GLU A 293 -4.73 -19.69 -12.04
N ILE A 294 -4.35 -19.81 -10.76
CA ILE A 294 -2.94 -19.71 -10.36
C ILE A 294 -2.15 -20.94 -10.87
N GLU A 295 -2.71 -22.14 -10.86
CA GLU A 295 -2.08 -23.33 -11.44
C GLU A 295 -1.90 -23.19 -12.96
N LYS A 296 -2.87 -22.63 -13.68
CA LYS A 296 -2.73 -22.28 -15.10
C LYS A 296 -1.63 -21.23 -15.34
N LEU A 297 -1.48 -20.28 -14.41
CA LEU A 297 -0.37 -19.32 -14.46
C LEU A 297 0.96 -20.05 -14.22
N ASP A 298 1.02 -20.98 -13.24
CA ASP A 298 2.18 -21.82 -12.92
C ASP A 298 2.71 -22.53 -14.17
N ASP A 299 1.82 -23.17 -14.93
CA ASP A 299 2.15 -23.86 -16.19
C ASP A 299 2.70 -22.93 -17.28
N LYS A 300 2.25 -21.68 -17.33
CA LYS A 300 2.66 -20.68 -18.33
C LYS A 300 3.92 -19.90 -17.95
N ILE A 301 4.32 -19.91 -16.69
CA ILE A 301 5.47 -19.13 -16.22
C ILE A 301 6.75 -19.39 -16.99
N PRO A 302 7.17 -20.63 -17.32
CA PRO A 302 8.38 -20.85 -18.08
C PRO A 302 8.36 -20.18 -19.45
N GLU A 303 7.21 -20.21 -20.14
CA GLU A 303 7.02 -19.52 -21.43
C GLU A 303 7.05 -18.00 -21.26
N LEU A 304 6.32 -17.49 -20.27
CA LEU A 304 6.29 -16.05 -19.94
C LEU A 304 7.66 -15.53 -19.53
N LEU A 305 8.45 -16.27 -18.77
CA LEU A 305 9.82 -15.92 -18.40
C LEU A 305 10.75 -15.95 -19.63
N ALA A 306 10.58 -16.90 -20.54
CA ALA A 306 11.36 -16.96 -21.77
C ALA A 306 11.09 -15.74 -22.68
N LEU A 307 9.83 -15.32 -22.80
CA LEU A 307 9.45 -14.10 -23.53
C LEU A 307 10.02 -12.84 -22.84
N LYS A 308 10.12 -12.83 -21.52
CA LYS A 308 10.54 -11.69 -20.71
C LYS A 308 12.05 -11.49 -20.61
N ARG A 309 12.87 -12.50 -20.88
CA ARG A 309 14.35 -12.36 -20.91
C ARG A 309 14.86 -11.27 -21.86
N GLN A 310 13.99 -10.76 -22.72
CA GLN A 310 14.27 -9.66 -23.66
C GLN A 310 13.69 -8.30 -23.22
N SER A 311 13.04 -8.23 -22.04
CA SER A 311 12.24 -7.04 -21.66
C SER A 311 13.07 -5.85 -21.20
N GLY A 312 14.18 -6.06 -20.48
CA GLY A 312 15.01 -4.95 -19.96
C GLY A 312 16.06 -5.41 -18.96
N THR A 313 16.80 -4.46 -18.39
CA THR A 313 17.92 -4.71 -17.46
C THR A 313 17.68 -4.22 -16.05
N ALA A 314 16.52 -3.62 -15.78
CA ALA A 314 16.22 -3.07 -14.47
C ALA A 314 16.06 -4.19 -13.42
N VAL A 315 16.62 -3.96 -12.24
CA VAL A 315 16.47 -4.85 -11.08
C VAL A 315 15.49 -4.25 -10.12
N ALA A 316 14.45 -5.02 -9.80
CA ALA A 316 13.39 -4.61 -8.89
C ALA A 316 12.90 -5.79 -8.05
N GLN A 317 12.20 -5.48 -6.97
CA GLN A 317 11.57 -6.43 -6.08
C GLN A 317 10.16 -5.95 -5.74
N VAL A 318 9.17 -6.78 -5.93
CA VAL A 318 7.80 -6.50 -5.50
C VAL A 318 7.68 -6.79 -4.01
N ILE A 319 7.19 -5.81 -3.26
CA ILE A 319 7.00 -5.91 -1.81
C ILE A 319 5.51 -5.70 -1.50
N PRO A 320 4.72 -6.76 -1.46
CA PRO A 320 3.37 -6.71 -0.92
C PRO A 320 3.42 -6.62 0.60
N SER A 321 2.61 -5.76 1.19
CA SER A 321 2.41 -5.72 2.64
C SER A 321 0.94 -5.84 3.00
N ALA A 322 0.67 -6.43 4.16
CA ALA A 322 -0.68 -6.67 4.65
C ALA A 322 -0.69 -6.78 6.18
N PRO A 323 -1.82 -6.47 6.85
CA PRO A 323 -1.92 -6.47 8.32
C PRO A 323 -1.83 -7.86 8.96
N ASP A 324 -1.93 -8.92 8.17
CA ASP A 324 -1.86 -10.33 8.57
C ASP A 324 -0.46 -10.94 8.44
N GLN A 325 0.51 -10.21 7.90
CA GLN A 325 1.91 -10.66 7.87
C GLN A 325 2.52 -10.69 9.29
N SER A 326 3.46 -11.62 9.50
CA SER A 326 4.16 -11.76 10.79
C SER A 326 4.91 -10.48 11.18
N ASP A 327 5.46 -9.80 10.17
CA ASP A 327 6.29 -8.62 10.32
C ASP A 327 5.85 -7.52 9.35
N PRO A 328 5.96 -6.24 9.74
CA PRO A 328 5.56 -5.11 8.91
C PRO A 328 6.63 -4.81 7.84
N VAL A 329 6.75 -5.70 6.86
CA VAL A 329 7.85 -5.76 5.88
C VAL A 329 8.17 -4.42 5.23
N ILE A 330 7.15 -3.68 4.79
CA ILE A 330 7.39 -2.40 4.10
C ILE A 330 7.94 -1.34 5.05
N TYR A 331 7.49 -1.34 6.30
CA TYR A 331 7.98 -0.44 7.32
C TYR A 331 9.45 -0.73 7.67
N GLU A 332 9.81 -2.00 7.86
CA GLU A 332 11.19 -2.43 8.10
C GLU A 332 12.10 -2.11 6.92
N THR A 333 11.61 -2.33 5.69
CA THR A 333 12.33 -1.96 4.46
C THR A 333 12.61 -0.46 4.39
N ILE A 334 11.64 0.38 4.73
CA ILE A 334 11.80 1.85 4.76
C ILE A 334 12.85 2.26 5.81
N VAL A 335 12.77 1.71 7.01
CA VAL A 335 13.71 2.01 8.10
C VAL A 335 15.14 1.58 7.72
N CYS A 336 15.30 0.36 7.18
CA CYS A 336 16.57 -0.12 6.67
C CYS A 336 17.15 0.78 5.57
N ALA A 337 16.31 1.22 4.61
CA ALA A 337 16.72 2.11 3.53
C ALA A 337 17.24 3.47 4.06
N ILE A 338 16.55 4.07 5.03
CA ILE A 338 16.98 5.33 5.67
C ILE A 338 18.32 5.14 6.41
N HIS A 339 18.51 4.01 7.10
CA HIS A 339 19.76 3.70 7.78
C HIS A 339 20.93 3.44 6.81
N ALA A 340 20.66 2.85 5.65
CA ALA A 340 21.65 2.61 4.60
C ALA A 340 22.12 3.90 3.90
N ALA A 341 21.38 5.01 4.05
CA ALA A 341 21.69 6.29 3.40
C ALA A 341 23.04 6.86 3.86
N LYS A 342 23.84 7.36 2.89
CA LYS A 342 25.15 7.99 3.13
C LYS A 342 25.15 9.48 2.82
N THR A 343 24.42 9.89 1.79
CA THR A 343 24.48 11.27 1.28
C THR A 343 23.11 11.94 1.26
N ARG A 344 22.07 11.24 0.83
CA ARG A 344 20.75 11.85 0.67
C ARG A 344 19.60 10.87 0.81
N VAL A 345 18.52 11.32 1.45
CA VAL A 345 17.21 10.68 1.48
C VAL A 345 16.17 11.70 1.02
N THR A 346 15.39 11.37 -0.01
CA THR A 346 14.27 12.20 -0.45
C THR A 346 12.99 11.38 -0.39
N ILE A 347 12.01 11.86 0.36
CA ILE A 347 10.71 11.20 0.54
C ILE A 347 9.61 12.10 0.00
N THR A 348 8.74 11.56 -0.85
CA THR A 348 7.49 12.19 -1.28
C THR A 348 6.32 11.40 -0.72
N THR A 349 5.38 12.04 -0.05
CA THR A 349 4.18 11.38 0.48
C THR A 349 3.06 12.41 0.74
N PRO A 350 1.77 12.08 0.46
CA PRO A 350 0.65 12.95 0.82
C PRO A 350 0.43 13.03 2.33
N TYR A 351 0.65 11.91 3.03
CA TYR A 351 0.38 11.78 4.46
C TYR A 351 1.65 11.36 5.18
N PHE A 352 2.06 12.20 6.13
CA PHE A 352 3.26 12.00 6.93
C PHE A 352 2.90 12.06 8.43
N VAL A 353 2.69 10.89 9.01
CA VAL A 353 2.40 10.71 10.44
C VAL A 353 3.29 9.57 10.97
N PRO A 354 4.60 9.86 11.16
CA PRO A 354 5.56 8.85 11.56
C PRO A 354 5.33 8.41 13.01
N ASP A 355 5.70 7.17 13.30
CA ASP A 355 5.91 6.74 14.67
C ASP A 355 7.29 7.17 15.19
N GLU A 356 7.63 6.73 16.39
CA GLU A 356 8.86 7.11 17.05
C GLU A 356 10.11 6.53 16.34
N LEU A 357 10.03 5.30 15.80
CA LEU A 357 11.17 4.66 15.13
C LEU A 357 11.46 5.33 13.78
N LEU A 358 10.46 5.59 12.95
CA LEU A 358 10.64 6.29 11.69
C LEU A 358 11.14 7.73 11.91
N LEU A 359 10.56 8.43 12.90
CA LEU A 359 11.01 9.77 13.29
C LEU A 359 12.47 9.76 13.74
N THR A 360 12.88 8.75 14.51
CA THR A 360 14.25 8.57 14.98
C THR A 360 15.19 8.25 13.80
N ALA A 361 14.79 7.37 12.89
CA ALA A 361 15.57 7.05 11.70
C ALA A 361 15.86 8.30 10.85
N LEU A 362 14.85 9.13 10.57
CA LEU A 362 15.01 10.37 9.81
C LEU A 362 15.89 11.41 10.52
N THR A 363 15.65 11.63 11.81
CA THR A 363 16.41 12.62 12.58
C THR A 363 17.88 12.18 12.78
N THR A 364 18.13 10.89 13.00
CA THR A 364 19.50 10.38 13.10
C THR A 364 20.23 10.38 11.76
N ALA A 365 19.54 10.11 10.64
CA ALA A 365 20.12 10.24 9.32
C ALA A 365 20.57 11.70 9.08
N ALA A 366 19.72 12.69 9.35
CA ALA A 366 20.08 14.10 9.23
C ALA A 366 21.27 14.50 10.14
N LYS A 367 21.27 14.05 11.40
CA LYS A 367 22.38 14.28 12.35
C LYS A 367 23.69 13.63 11.92
N ARG A 368 23.65 12.54 11.16
CA ARG A 368 24.84 11.90 10.55
C ARG A 368 25.38 12.67 9.35
N GLY A 369 24.72 13.77 8.94
CA GLY A 369 25.10 14.56 7.77
C GLY A 369 24.42 14.15 6.46
N VAL A 370 23.44 13.23 6.51
CA VAL A 370 22.64 12.88 5.33
C VAL A 370 21.67 14.03 5.02
N ASP A 371 21.59 14.45 3.77
CA ASP A 371 20.62 15.46 3.29
C ASP A 371 19.21 14.83 3.22
N VAL A 372 18.43 15.00 4.28
CA VAL A 372 17.08 14.44 4.37
C VAL A 372 16.05 15.48 3.94
N VAL A 373 15.29 15.17 2.90
CA VAL A 373 14.26 16.05 2.32
C VAL A 373 12.90 15.35 2.31
N LEU A 374 11.90 15.97 2.92
CA LEU A 374 10.50 15.56 2.85
C LEU A 374 9.75 16.50 1.90
N ILE A 375 9.10 15.94 0.89
CA ILE A 375 8.23 16.66 -0.06
C ILE A 375 6.78 16.29 0.28
N LEU A 376 6.05 17.25 0.81
CA LEU A 376 4.68 17.08 1.29
C LEU A 376 3.75 18.05 0.57
N PRO A 377 2.47 17.76 0.38
CA PRO A 377 1.53 18.74 -0.15
C PRO A 377 1.33 19.90 0.85
N GLU A 378 1.21 21.12 0.35
CA GLU A 378 0.86 22.28 1.19
C GLU A 378 -0.56 22.13 1.77
N LYS A 379 -1.49 21.66 0.94
CA LYS A 379 -2.89 21.41 1.30
C LYS A 379 -3.16 19.91 1.30
N VAL A 380 -3.79 19.42 2.34
CA VAL A 380 -4.16 18.01 2.55
C VAL A 380 -5.66 17.93 2.73
N ASP A 381 -6.30 16.94 2.11
CA ASP A 381 -7.75 16.69 2.16
C ASP A 381 -8.24 16.18 3.52
N SER A 382 -7.33 15.80 4.42
CA SER A 382 -7.62 15.36 5.79
C SER A 382 -7.13 16.38 6.82
N PHE A 383 -8.06 17.01 7.53
CA PHE A 383 -7.75 17.95 8.61
C PHE A 383 -6.92 17.29 9.73
N LEU A 384 -7.30 16.08 10.16
CA LEU A 384 -6.58 15.36 11.22
C LEU A 384 -5.14 15.03 10.82
N VAL A 385 -4.92 14.54 9.60
CA VAL A 385 -3.58 14.22 9.08
C VAL A 385 -2.73 15.48 8.99
N ARG A 386 -3.30 16.59 8.55
CA ARG A 386 -2.61 17.88 8.49
C ARG A 386 -2.08 18.32 9.86
N TRP A 387 -2.88 18.21 10.90
CA TRP A 387 -2.47 18.58 12.26
C TRP A 387 -1.48 17.59 12.84
N ALA A 388 -1.72 16.31 12.69
CA ALA A 388 -0.81 15.27 13.16
C ALA A 388 0.59 15.41 12.51
N SER A 389 0.66 15.60 11.20
CA SER A 389 1.91 15.81 10.46
C SER A 389 2.70 17.01 11.01
N ARG A 390 2.03 18.12 11.20
CA ARG A 390 2.65 19.38 11.67
C ARG A 390 3.23 19.29 13.08
N ALA A 391 2.74 18.39 13.91
CA ALA A 391 3.27 18.17 15.27
C ALA A 391 4.72 17.67 15.26
N TYR A 392 5.14 16.97 14.21
CA TYR A 392 6.51 16.42 14.07
C TYR A 392 7.51 17.41 13.47
N TYR A 393 7.05 18.46 12.78
CA TYR A 393 7.94 19.42 12.10
C TYR A 393 8.98 20.08 13.00
N PRO A 394 8.68 20.52 14.24
CA PRO A 394 9.70 21.11 15.10
C PRO A 394 10.89 20.19 15.35
N LYS A 395 10.64 18.90 15.63
CA LYS A 395 11.68 17.91 15.92
C LYS A 395 12.50 17.58 14.67
N LEU A 396 11.86 17.49 13.50
CA LEU A 396 12.50 17.23 12.22
C LEU A 396 13.41 18.41 11.80
N LEU A 397 12.86 19.64 11.80
CA LEU A 397 13.59 20.85 11.44
C LEU A 397 14.79 21.10 12.37
N ALA A 398 14.62 20.86 13.68
CA ALA A 398 15.70 20.99 14.66
C ALA A 398 16.83 19.97 14.42
N ALA A 399 16.52 18.81 13.86
CA ALA A 399 17.50 17.79 13.49
C ALA A 399 18.20 18.07 12.14
N GLY A 400 17.75 19.09 11.38
CA GLY A 400 18.29 19.42 10.06
C GLY A 400 17.54 18.79 8.88
N VAL A 401 16.41 18.11 9.11
CA VAL A 401 15.54 17.60 8.03
C VAL A 401 14.88 18.79 7.33
N LYS A 402 14.93 18.81 6.00
CA LYS A 402 14.29 19.82 5.16
C LYS A 402 12.87 19.40 4.83
N ILE A 403 11.90 20.28 5.00
CA ILE A 403 10.50 20.06 4.66
C ILE A 403 10.13 21.02 3.54
N ALA A 404 9.75 20.48 2.38
CA ALA A 404 9.31 21.23 1.20
C ALA A 404 7.79 21.03 1.03
N LEU A 405 7.03 22.11 0.97
CA LEU A 405 5.58 22.10 0.76
C LEU A 405 5.28 22.38 -0.71
N PHE A 406 4.70 21.40 -1.38
CA PHE A 406 4.35 21.45 -2.80
C PHE A 406 3.04 22.22 -3.03
N HIS A 407 3.03 23.11 -4.04
CA HIS A 407 1.93 24.03 -4.33
C HIS A 407 1.04 23.63 -5.53
N GLY A 408 1.42 22.61 -6.30
CA GLY A 408 0.77 22.22 -7.56
C GLY A 408 -0.48 21.34 -7.44
N GLY A 409 -1.18 21.36 -6.31
CA GLY A 409 -2.32 20.50 -6.02
C GLY A 409 -2.04 19.53 -4.86
N LEU A 410 -2.85 18.47 -4.72
CA LEU A 410 -2.60 17.42 -3.74
C LEU A 410 -1.53 16.46 -4.26
N LEU A 411 -0.29 16.64 -3.84
CA LEU A 411 0.80 15.72 -4.17
C LEU A 411 0.52 14.35 -3.55
N HIS A 412 -0.01 13.44 -4.35
CA HIS A 412 -0.41 12.11 -3.90
C HIS A 412 0.61 11.01 -4.21
N ALA A 413 1.73 11.36 -4.85
CA ALA A 413 2.86 10.49 -5.13
C ALA A 413 3.51 9.92 -3.86
N LYS A 414 3.99 8.67 -3.89
CA LYS A 414 4.68 8.00 -2.77
C LYS A 414 6.00 7.41 -3.26
N THR A 415 7.09 8.06 -2.87
CA THR A 415 8.45 7.61 -3.19
C THR A 415 9.41 7.83 -2.03
N LEU A 416 10.37 6.94 -1.89
CA LEU A 416 11.57 7.15 -1.10
C LEU A 416 12.76 6.89 -1.99
N VAL A 417 13.70 7.82 -2.09
CA VAL A 417 14.96 7.66 -2.83
C VAL A 417 16.13 7.81 -1.89
N VAL A 418 17.08 6.87 -1.97
CA VAL A 418 18.32 6.88 -1.20
C VAL A 418 19.51 7.01 -2.14
N ASP A 419 20.31 8.05 -1.92
CA ASP A 419 21.58 8.35 -2.58
C ASP A 419 21.52 8.38 -4.13
N GLY A 420 20.32 8.37 -4.71
CA GLY A 420 20.09 8.32 -6.16
C GLY A 420 20.33 6.94 -6.81
N ASP A 421 20.54 5.92 -5.99
CA ASP A 421 20.86 4.56 -6.42
C ASP A 421 19.75 3.54 -6.11
N TYR A 422 18.95 3.81 -5.07
CA TYR A 422 17.85 2.97 -4.61
C TYR A 422 16.56 3.80 -4.53
N ALA A 423 15.46 3.22 -4.96
CA ALA A 423 14.15 3.82 -4.78
C ALA A 423 13.12 2.82 -4.27
N LEU A 424 12.22 3.28 -3.41
CA LEU A 424 10.97 2.62 -3.09
C LEU A 424 9.84 3.44 -3.70
N PHE A 425 8.99 2.76 -4.47
CA PHE A 425 7.93 3.36 -5.27
C PHE A 425 6.65 2.53 -5.10
N GLY A 426 5.49 3.14 -4.88
CA GLY A 426 4.27 2.35 -4.77
C GLY A 426 3.09 3.06 -4.13
N THR A 427 2.33 2.30 -3.32
CA THR A 427 1.05 2.76 -2.76
C THR A 427 1.18 3.27 -1.32
N VAL A 428 2.30 3.04 -0.64
CA VAL A 428 2.50 3.22 0.80
C VAL A 428 2.70 4.68 1.18
N ASN A 429 1.83 5.22 2.03
CA ASN A 429 2.05 6.51 2.68
C ASN A 429 3.00 6.36 3.88
N MET A 430 3.60 7.46 4.32
CA MET A 430 4.43 7.50 5.53
C MET A 430 3.57 7.71 6.78
N ASP A 431 2.63 6.80 7.01
CA ASP A 431 1.72 6.81 8.16
C ASP A 431 1.45 5.39 8.71
N MET A 432 0.99 5.35 9.96
CA MET A 432 0.74 4.12 10.71
C MET A 432 -0.34 3.24 10.06
N ARG A 433 -1.28 3.85 9.33
CA ARG A 433 -2.34 3.11 8.65
C ARG A 433 -1.78 2.30 7.48
N SER A 434 -0.95 2.92 6.64
CA SER A 434 -0.29 2.25 5.53
C SER A 434 0.68 1.17 5.99
N PHE A 435 1.37 1.37 7.12
CA PHE A 435 2.34 0.40 7.62
C PHE A 435 1.71 -0.85 8.25
N PHE A 436 0.54 -0.71 8.92
CA PHE A 436 0.03 -1.77 9.80
C PHE A 436 -1.41 -2.20 9.54
N LEU A 437 -2.17 -1.45 8.72
CA LEU A 437 -3.62 -1.70 8.56
C LEU A 437 -4.07 -1.90 7.11
N ASN A 438 -3.34 -1.37 6.15
CA ASN A 438 -3.70 -1.50 4.75
C ASN A 438 -2.97 -2.69 4.10
N LEU A 439 -3.61 -3.26 3.07
CA LEU A 439 -2.90 -4.02 2.06
C LEU A 439 -2.26 -3.03 1.10
N GLU A 440 -0.95 -3.04 0.97
CA GLU A 440 -0.19 -2.14 0.12
C GLU A 440 0.70 -2.95 -0.85
N ILE A 441 1.27 -2.27 -1.85
CA ILE A 441 2.27 -2.84 -2.74
C ILE A 441 3.33 -1.78 -3.08
N SER A 442 4.59 -2.18 -3.08
CA SER A 442 5.71 -1.33 -3.44
C SER A 442 6.68 -2.05 -4.36
N LEU A 443 7.41 -1.29 -5.14
CA LEU A 443 8.57 -1.71 -5.91
C LEU A 443 9.83 -1.16 -5.24
N ALA A 444 10.70 -2.03 -4.76
CA ALA A 444 12.07 -1.67 -4.43
C ALA A 444 12.90 -1.75 -5.72
N ILE A 445 13.48 -0.64 -6.12
CA ILE A 445 14.18 -0.47 -7.39
C ILE A 445 15.68 -0.34 -7.11
N TYR A 446 16.46 -1.29 -7.65
CA TYR A 446 17.91 -1.37 -7.51
C TYR A 446 18.61 -1.03 -8.84
N ASP A 447 17.99 -0.15 -9.62
CA ASP A 447 18.42 0.28 -10.93
C ASP A 447 18.60 1.81 -10.99
N ARG A 448 19.75 2.26 -11.51
CA ARG A 448 20.10 3.68 -11.54
C ARG A 448 19.25 4.49 -12.52
N ASP A 449 18.96 3.93 -13.67
CA ASP A 449 18.28 4.69 -14.72
C ASP A 449 16.83 4.94 -14.33
N THR A 450 16.14 3.92 -13.78
CA THR A 450 14.79 4.07 -13.24
C THR A 450 14.79 4.98 -12.00
N THR A 451 15.74 4.81 -11.08
CA THR A 451 15.85 5.68 -9.90
C THR A 451 16.08 7.13 -10.30
N LYS A 452 16.89 7.40 -11.35
CA LYS A 452 17.13 8.73 -11.89
C LYS A 452 15.86 9.39 -12.43
N GLN A 453 14.95 8.64 -13.05
CA GLN A 453 13.65 9.18 -13.47
C GLN A 453 12.85 9.67 -12.25
N ILE A 454 12.82 8.89 -11.17
CA ILE A 454 12.14 9.28 -9.91
C ILE A 454 12.83 10.50 -9.27
N CYS A 455 14.16 10.55 -9.27
CA CYS A 455 14.91 11.73 -8.80
C CYS A 455 14.59 12.99 -9.61
N ASN A 456 14.41 12.87 -10.92
CA ASN A 456 14.03 13.98 -11.77
C ASN A 456 12.64 14.49 -11.42
N LEU A 457 11.67 13.58 -11.27
CA LEU A 457 10.32 13.91 -10.83
C LEU A 457 10.31 14.61 -9.46
N GLN A 458 11.06 14.09 -8.48
CA GLN A 458 11.19 14.73 -7.17
C GLN A 458 11.81 16.14 -7.26
N ARG A 459 12.77 16.33 -8.17
CA ARG A 459 13.33 17.67 -8.42
C ARG A 459 12.32 18.64 -9.01
N ASP A 460 11.43 18.17 -9.89
CA ASP A 460 10.36 18.99 -10.44
C ASP A 460 9.30 19.33 -9.37
N TYR A 461 9.00 18.41 -8.47
CA TYR A 461 8.18 18.73 -7.30
C TYR A 461 8.84 19.80 -6.41
N LEU A 462 10.15 19.71 -6.18
CA LEU A 462 10.89 20.70 -5.38
C LEU A 462 10.92 22.09 -6.00
N LYS A 463 10.95 22.22 -7.35
CA LYS A 463 10.84 23.51 -8.06
C LYS A 463 9.51 24.21 -7.76
N ASN A 464 8.46 23.42 -7.54
CA ASN A 464 7.11 23.91 -7.24
C ASN A 464 6.80 23.84 -5.74
N SER A 465 7.81 23.88 -4.88
CA SER A 465 7.68 23.77 -3.44
C SER A 465 8.38 24.93 -2.72
N SER A 466 7.90 25.26 -1.52
CA SER A 466 8.58 26.15 -0.60
C SER A 466 9.09 25.41 0.63
N TYR A 467 10.34 25.70 1.03
CA TYR A 467 10.92 25.11 2.22
C TYR A 467 10.43 25.82 3.50
N ILE A 468 10.16 25.03 4.51
CA ILE A 468 9.81 25.56 5.83
C ILE A 468 11.07 26.00 6.55
N ALA A 469 11.19 27.31 6.83
CA ALA A 469 12.26 27.85 7.68
C ALA A 469 11.92 27.63 9.16
N ILE A 470 12.86 27.09 9.94
CA ILE A 470 12.67 26.82 11.37
C ILE A 470 12.25 28.05 12.16
N LYS A 471 12.85 29.23 11.88
CA LYS A 471 12.52 30.50 12.53
C LYS A 471 11.06 30.91 12.29
N SER A 472 10.61 30.87 11.04
CA SER A 472 9.22 31.20 10.68
C SER A 472 8.24 30.18 11.27
N TRP A 473 8.63 28.91 11.37
CA TRP A 473 7.81 27.88 11.98
C TRP A 473 7.60 28.10 13.49
N GLN A 474 8.65 28.53 14.21
CA GLN A 474 8.59 28.83 15.66
C GLN A 474 7.79 30.09 15.99
N GLN A 475 7.78 31.08 15.08
CA GLN A 475 7.08 32.37 15.27
C GLN A 475 5.58 32.32 14.91
N ARG A 476 5.09 31.22 14.31
CA ARG A 476 3.68 31.12 13.95
C ARG A 476 2.79 31.03 15.20
N SER A 477 1.56 31.54 15.10
CA SER A 477 0.55 31.35 16.14
C SER A 477 0.32 29.86 16.43
N LYS A 478 0.33 29.48 17.72
CA LYS A 478 0.05 28.09 18.15
C LYS A 478 -1.37 27.62 17.82
N LEU A 479 -2.24 28.52 17.36
CA LEU A 479 -3.63 28.27 16.96
C LEU A 479 -3.82 28.10 15.44
N ARG A 480 -2.74 28.14 14.66
CA ARG A 480 -2.79 27.93 13.19
C ARG A 480 -2.10 26.66 12.74
#